data_467f38adb7c0c335d437d579800d314c
#
_entry.id   467f38adb7c0c335d437d579800d314c
#
_cell.length_a   1.000
_cell.length_b   1.000
_cell.length_c   1.000
_cell.angle_alpha   90.00
_cell.angle_beta   90.00
_cell.angle_gamma   90.00
#
_symmetry.space_group_name_H-M   'P 1'
#
loop_
_entity.id
_entity.type
_entity.pdbx_description
1 polymer ?
#
loop_
_entity_poly.entity_id
_entity_poly.type
_entity_poly.pdbx_seq_one_letter_code
_entity_poly.pdbx_strand_id
1 'polypeptide(L)'
;PKPEGIEAKREKIEIFPASSFKLYLIFVFLTVLGFPHFQILSYHLKSAGTLQDETIPLLFALAMGLDAIFGLLAGFSFDRFKLRILFLLPILSAPITLFGFLFEGIPSVIMAVSLWGFVMGIHETVLKSAVAYIVPKERRAGAFGVFHTIYGVSWLLGSAVFGFLYELSVYYLLAFALISQILAFFVLIRLRK
;
A
#
# COMPACT_ATOMS: atom_id res chain seq x y z
N PRO A 1 -45.20 -8.05 -22.08
CA PRO A 1 -44.03 -7.42 -22.63
C PRO A 1 -42.83 -7.84 -21.81
N LYS A 2 -41.95 -8.63 -22.44
CA LYS A 2 -40.63 -8.93 -21.87
C LYS A 2 -39.76 -7.69 -22.03
N PRO A 3 -39.00 -7.24 -21.03
CA PRO A 3 -38.03 -6.19 -21.25
C PRO A 3 -36.87 -6.78 -22.06
N GLU A 4 -36.86 -6.44 -23.35
CA GLU A 4 -35.74 -6.67 -24.24
C GLU A 4 -34.61 -5.71 -23.88
N GLY A 5 -33.38 -6.26 -23.76
CA GLY A 5 -32.19 -5.49 -24.03
C GLY A 5 -31.48 -4.88 -22.84
N ILE A 6 -31.09 -5.68 -21.82
CA ILE A 6 -29.83 -5.42 -21.11
C ILE A 6 -28.97 -6.66 -21.36
N GLU A 7 -28.42 -6.78 -22.54
CA GLU A 7 -27.23 -7.58 -22.74
C GLU A 7 -26.11 -6.90 -21.99
N ALA A 8 -25.94 -7.28 -20.72
CA ALA A 8 -24.73 -6.97 -19.98
C ALA A 8 -23.56 -7.50 -20.82
N LYS A 9 -22.79 -6.57 -21.40
CA LYS A 9 -21.54 -6.85 -22.11
C LYS A 9 -20.78 -7.83 -21.24
N ARG A 10 -20.72 -9.10 -21.63
CA ARG A 10 -19.96 -10.14 -20.93
C ARG A 10 -18.50 -9.68 -21.00
N GLU A 11 -18.04 -8.97 -19.97
CA GLU A 11 -16.61 -8.78 -19.77
C GLU A 11 -15.99 -10.18 -19.76
N LYS A 12 -15.00 -10.38 -20.62
CA LYS A 12 -14.20 -11.61 -20.61
C LYS A 12 -13.66 -11.75 -19.20
N ILE A 13 -14.21 -12.70 -18.45
CA ILE A 13 -13.71 -13.05 -17.11
C ILE A 13 -12.33 -13.69 -17.37
N GLU A 14 -11.28 -12.94 -17.15
CA GLU A 14 -9.93 -13.50 -17.12
C GLU A 14 -9.87 -14.43 -15.90
N ILE A 15 -9.85 -15.74 -16.16
CA ILE A 15 -9.72 -16.76 -15.11
C ILE A 15 -8.22 -16.83 -14.75
N PHE A 16 -7.85 -16.15 -13.68
CA PHE A 16 -6.48 -16.26 -13.17
C PHE A 16 -6.26 -17.63 -12.51
N PRO A 17 -5.09 -18.28 -12.75
CA PRO A 17 -4.73 -19.50 -12.06
C PRO A 17 -4.60 -19.27 -10.55
N ALA A 18 -4.82 -20.31 -9.73
CA ALA A 18 -4.67 -20.23 -8.28
C ALA A 18 -3.26 -19.77 -7.84
N SER A 19 -2.24 -20.02 -8.67
CA SER A 19 -0.87 -19.53 -8.50
C SER A 19 -0.79 -18.00 -8.53
N SER A 20 -1.62 -17.31 -9.32
CA SER A 20 -1.65 -15.85 -9.39
C SER A 20 -2.13 -15.23 -8.10
N PHE A 21 -3.14 -15.81 -7.43
CA PHE A 21 -3.57 -15.33 -6.14
C PHE A 21 -2.51 -15.52 -5.06
N LYS A 22 -1.77 -16.66 -5.08
CA LYS A 22 -0.63 -16.86 -4.15
C LYS A 22 0.48 -15.81 -4.36
N LEU A 23 0.87 -15.55 -5.61
CA LEU A 23 1.86 -14.52 -5.94
C LEU A 23 1.37 -13.13 -5.51
N TYR A 24 0.09 -12.85 -5.70
CA TYR A 24 -0.53 -11.63 -5.23
C TYR A 24 -0.45 -11.47 -3.70
N LEU A 25 -0.72 -12.53 -2.94
CA LEU A 25 -0.60 -12.50 -1.48
C LEU A 25 0.85 -12.28 -1.02
N ILE A 26 1.84 -12.87 -1.71
CA ILE A 26 3.27 -12.60 -1.45
C ILE A 26 3.61 -11.15 -1.73
N PHE A 27 3.10 -10.58 -2.84
CA PHE A 27 3.24 -9.15 -3.13
C PHE A 27 2.64 -8.29 -2.02
N VAL A 28 1.41 -8.57 -1.59
CA VAL A 28 0.75 -7.85 -0.48
C VAL A 28 1.58 -7.94 0.80
N PHE A 29 2.05 -9.14 1.15
CA PHE A 29 2.89 -9.35 2.32
C PHE A 29 4.12 -8.44 2.29
N LEU A 30 4.88 -8.46 1.20
CA LEU A 30 6.14 -7.71 1.08
C LEU A 30 5.93 -6.20 1.04
N THR A 31 4.93 -5.73 0.26
CA THR A 31 4.69 -4.28 0.12
C THR A 31 4.17 -3.66 1.42
N VAL A 32 3.32 -4.39 2.16
CA VAL A 32 2.78 -3.93 3.45
C VAL A 32 3.84 -4.05 4.56
N LEU A 33 4.62 -5.14 4.57
CA LEU A 33 5.71 -5.36 5.53
C LEU A 33 6.76 -4.24 5.47
N GLY A 34 7.12 -3.81 4.27
CA GLY A 34 8.11 -2.75 4.03
C GLY A 34 7.52 -1.34 3.94
N PHE A 35 6.24 -1.15 4.24
CA PHE A 35 5.62 0.16 4.26
C PHE A 35 5.81 0.85 5.61
N PRO A 36 6.40 2.06 5.66
CA PRO A 36 6.62 2.75 6.92
C PRO A 36 5.29 3.21 7.52
N HIS A 37 5.01 2.77 8.76
CA HIS A 37 3.80 3.16 9.46
C HIS A 37 3.88 4.61 9.94
N PHE A 38 2.76 5.33 9.92
CA PHE A 38 2.69 6.73 10.35
C PHE A 38 3.20 6.94 11.78
N GLN A 39 3.00 5.95 12.65
CA GLN A 39 3.44 6.00 14.04
C GLN A 39 4.96 6.08 14.17
N ILE A 40 5.72 5.29 13.40
CA ILE A 40 7.19 5.34 13.47
C ILE A 40 7.71 6.62 12.80
N LEU A 41 7.04 7.09 11.73
CA LEU A 41 7.37 8.35 11.09
C LEU A 41 7.15 9.53 12.05
N SER A 42 6.01 9.61 12.72
CA SER A 42 5.70 10.67 13.68
C SER A 42 6.62 10.63 14.89
N TYR A 43 6.97 9.43 15.38
CA TYR A 43 7.93 9.24 16.45
C TYR A 43 9.32 9.80 16.07
N HIS A 44 9.79 9.47 14.86
CA HIS A 44 11.07 9.98 14.36
C HIS A 44 11.09 11.51 14.29
N LEU A 45 10.05 12.11 13.67
CA LEU A 45 9.95 13.55 13.50
C LEU A 45 9.89 14.31 14.84
N LYS A 46 9.24 13.71 15.84
CA LYS A 46 9.23 14.23 17.21
C LYS A 46 10.60 14.09 17.86
N SER A 47 11.23 12.91 17.81
CA SER A 47 12.51 12.61 18.44
C SER A 47 13.65 13.45 17.86
N ALA A 48 13.60 13.77 16.57
CA ALA A 48 14.52 14.66 15.88
C ALA A 48 14.28 16.15 16.19
N GLY A 49 13.25 16.49 16.96
CA GLY A 49 12.91 17.89 17.29
C GLY A 49 12.37 18.69 16.11
N THR A 50 12.00 18.02 15.01
CA THR A 50 11.51 18.67 13.78
C THR A 50 10.08 19.20 13.97
N LEU A 51 9.27 18.54 14.82
CA LEU A 51 7.86 18.84 15.04
C LEU A 51 7.51 18.96 16.51
N GLN A 52 6.57 19.85 16.79
CA GLN A 52 5.88 19.93 18.08
C GLN A 52 4.72 18.93 18.12
N ASP A 53 4.34 18.48 19.32
CA ASP A 53 3.32 17.45 19.53
C ASP A 53 1.97 17.83 18.90
N GLU A 54 1.61 19.10 18.94
CA GLU A 54 0.36 19.63 18.40
C GLU A 54 0.30 19.56 16.86
N THR A 55 1.45 19.49 16.19
CA THR A 55 1.53 19.43 14.72
C THR A 55 1.27 18.03 14.19
N ILE A 56 1.57 16.97 14.97
CA ILE A 56 1.44 15.58 14.54
C ILE A 56 0.00 15.22 14.14
N PRO A 57 -1.06 15.57 14.94
CA PRO A 57 -2.44 15.32 14.52
C PRO A 57 -2.85 16.06 13.24
N LEU A 58 -2.33 17.27 13.02
CA LEU A 58 -2.61 18.02 11.79
C LEU A 58 -1.99 17.36 10.56
N LEU A 59 -0.77 16.85 10.68
CA LEU A 59 -0.14 16.09 9.61
C LEU A 59 -0.86 14.77 9.34
N PHE A 60 -1.35 14.09 10.37
CA PHE A 60 -2.16 12.90 10.19
C PHE A 60 -3.48 13.23 9.49
N ALA A 61 -4.14 14.31 9.86
CA ALA A 61 -5.36 14.78 9.19
C ALA A 61 -5.09 15.12 7.71
N LEU A 62 -3.96 15.76 7.39
CA LEU A 62 -3.52 15.99 6.01
C LEU A 62 -3.34 14.66 5.27
N ALA A 63 -2.63 13.70 5.87
CA ALA A 63 -2.42 12.37 5.28
C ALA A 63 -3.74 11.65 4.99
N MET A 64 -4.68 11.67 5.93
CA MET A 64 -6.00 11.04 5.76
C MET A 64 -6.88 11.77 4.72
N GLY A 65 -6.78 13.10 4.63
CA GLY A 65 -7.44 13.86 3.57
C GLY A 65 -6.92 13.48 2.17
N LEU A 66 -5.61 13.35 2.04
CA LEU A 66 -4.97 12.89 0.79
C LEU A 66 -5.29 11.42 0.49
N ASP A 67 -5.29 10.55 1.51
CA ASP A 67 -5.73 9.15 1.39
C ASP A 67 -7.14 9.04 0.79
N ALA A 68 -8.09 9.79 1.30
CA ALA A 68 -9.47 9.80 0.79
C ALA A 68 -9.53 10.23 -0.69
N ILE A 69 -8.83 11.33 -1.06
CA ILE A 69 -8.81 11.85 -2.43
C ILE A 69 -8.15 10.84 -3.37
N PHE A 70 -6.95 10.38 -3.01
CA PHE A 70 -6.19 9.48 -3.86
C PHE A 70 -6.74 8.06 -3.87
N GLY A 71 -7.42 7.62 -2.82
CA GLY A 71 -8.17 6.37 -2.81
C GLY A 71 -9.27 6.35 -3.88
N LEU A 72 -10.04 7.43 -4.01
CA LEU A 72 -11.05 7.57 -5.07
C LEU A 72 -10.40 7.57 -6.47
N LEU A 73 -9.35 8.36 -6.65
CA LEU A 73 -8.64 8.44 -7.94
C LEU A 73 -7.99 7.09 -8.31
N ALA A 74 -7.44 6.38 -7.31
CA ALA A 74 -6.87 5.06 -7.49
C ALA A 74 -7.93 4.01 -7.87
N GLY A 75 -9.13 4.11 -7.32
CA GLY A 75 -10.27 3.27 -7.69
C GLY A 75 -10.63 3.44 -9.18
N PHE A 76 -10.83 4.67 -9.64
CA PHE A 76 -11.07 4.96 -11.07
C PHE A 76 -9.90 4.52 -11.95
N SER A 77 -8.66 4.71 -11.49
CA SER A 77 -7.47 4.29 -12.22
C SER A 77 -7.36 2.77 -12.30
N PHE A 78 -7.80 2.05 -11.27
CA PHE A 78 -7.86 0.59 -11.29
C PHE A 78 -8.80 0.05 -12.36
N ASP A 79 -9.93 0.68 -12.58
CA ASP A 79 -10.88 0.28 -13.63
C ASP A 79 -10.23 0.31 -15.02
N ARG A 80 -9.33 1.27 -15.26
CA ARG A 80 -8.62 1.42 -16.53
C ARG A 80 -7.34 0.61 -16.62
N PHE A 81 -6.52 0.62 -15.59
CA PHE A 81 -5.15 0.06 -15.61
C PHE A 81 -5.04 -1.31 -14.93
N LYS A 82 -6.09 -1.76 -14.21
CA LYS A 82 -6.15 -3.05 -13.50
C LYS A 82 -4.91 -3.24 -12.61
N LEU A 83 -4.27 -4.41 -12.65
CA LEU A 83 -3.13 -4.74 -11.80
C LEU A 83 -1.88 -3.86 -12.03
N ARG A 84 -1.83 -3.08 -13.11
CA ARG A 84 -0.67 -2.21 -13.41
C ARG A 84 -0.50 -1.10 -12.36
N ILE A 85 -1.60 -0.62 -11.80
CA ILE A 85 -1.55 0.45 -10.79
C ILE A 85 -0.82 0.02 -9.52
N LEU A 86 -0.76 -1.29 -9.23
CA LEU A 86 -0.04 -1.83 -8.08
C LEU A 86 1.46 -1.53 -8.10
N PHE A 87 2.05 -1.26 -9.27
CA PHE A 87 3.46 -0.85 -9.36
C PHE A 87 3.75 0.49 -8.68
N LEU A 88 2.72 1.33 -8.51
CA LEU A 88 2.89 2.59 -7.78
C LEU A 88 3.23 2.35 -6.30
N LEU A 89 2.76 1.25 -5.69
CA LEU A 89 3.01 0.97 -4.28
C LEU A 89 4.50 0.87 -3.96
N PRO A 90 5.28 -0.06 -4.55
CA PRO A 90 6.70 -0.14 -4.26
C PRO A 90 7.50 1.08 -4.72
N ILE A 91 7.09 1.72 -5.84
CA ILE A 91 7.79 2.90 -6.37
C ILE A 91 7.63 4.12 -5.45
N LEU A 92 6.43 4.34 -4.91
CA LEU A 92 6.15 5.52 -4.09
C LEU A 92 6.45 5.30 -2.61
N SER A 93 6.49 4.05 -2.12
CA SER A 93 6.85 3.75 -0.73
C SER A 93 8.32 4.06 -0.44
N ALA A 94 9.22 3.88 -1.40
CA ALA A 94 10.65 4.17 -1.22
C ALA A 94 10.92 5.67 -0.91
N PRO A 95 10.39 6.64 -1.68
CA PRO A 95 10.53 8.06 -1.36
C PRO A 95 9.98 8.45 0.01
N ILE A 96 8.88 7.83 0.48
CA ILE A 96 8.35 8.11 1.83
C ILE A 96 9.41 7.88 2.90
N THR A 97 10.13 6.76 2.78
CA THR A 97 11.17 6.39 3.76
C THR A 97 12.35 7.37 3.69
N LEU A 98 12.74 7.78 2.48
CA LEU A 98 13.83 8.74 2.30
C LEU A 98 13.48 10.12 2.85
N PHE A 99 12.33 10.68 2.44
CA PHE A 99 11.89 12.00 2.89
C PHE A 99 11.50 12.02 4.36
N GLY A 100 11.00 10.92 4.89
CA GLY A 100 10.54 10.84 6.27
C GLY A 100 11.63 10.63 7.31
N PHE A 101 12.76 10.00 6.93
CA PHE A 101 13.79 9.58 7.89
C PHE A 101 15.21 10.07 7.58
N LEU A 102 15.48 10.51 6.35
CA LEU A 102 16.84 10.89 5.94
C LEU A 102 16.97 12.39 5.67
N PHE A 103 15.95 13.01 5.07
CA PHE A 103 15.98 14.43 4.77
C PHE A 103 15.32 15.23 5.88
N GLU A 104 15.94 16.35 6.24
CA GLU A 104 15.46 17.24 7.30
C GLU A 104 14.60 18.38 6.76
N GLY A 105 13.84 19.01 7.67
CA GLY A 105 13.07 20.23 7.40
C GLY A 105 11.61 19.99 7.00
N ILE A 106 10.82 21.02 7.19
CA ILE A 106 9.37 21.00 6.95
C ILE A 106 8.98 20.56 5.52
N PRO A 107 9.68 20.97 4.43
CA PRO A 107 9.34 20.52 3.10
C PRO A 107 9.45 18.98 2.95
N SER A 108 10.47 18.36 3.58
CA SER A 108 10.64 16.92 3.56
C SER A 108 9.51 16.20 4.30
N VAL A 109 9.12 16.73 5.46
CA VAL A 109 8.00 16.21 6.25
C VAL A 109 6.70 16.24 5.44
N ILE A 110 6.37 17.38 4.83
CA ILE A 110 5.17 17.52 4.01
C ILE A 110 5.19 16.54 2.85
N MET A 111 6.33 16.38 2.17
CA MET A 111 6.48 15.43 1.07
C MET A 111 6.27 13.98 1.55
N ALA A 112 6.91 13.56 2.65
CA ALA A 112 6.75 12.22 3.21
C ALA A 112 5.31 11.92 3.59
N VAL A 113 4.66 12.85 4.30
CA VAL A 113 3.27 12.70 4.77
C VAL A 113 2.28 12.69 3.59
N SER A 114 2.51 13.53 2.59
CA SER A 114 1.67 13.57 1.40
C SER A 114 1.78 12.28 0.57
N LEU A 115 2.99 11.79 0.37
CA LEU A 115 3.22 10.51 -0.30
C LEU A 115 2.65 9.34 0.50
N TRP A 116 2.74 9.40 1.83
CA TRP A 116 2.19 8.38 2.71
C TRP A 116 0.67 8.29 2.55
N GLY A 117 -0.05 9.41 2.60
CA GLY A 117 -1.50 9.44 2.36
C GLY A 117 -1.87 8.94 0.97
N PHE A 118 -1.11 9.32 -0.07
CA PHE A 118 -1.32 8.83 -1.43
C PHE A 118 -1.19 7.30 -1.53
N VAL A 119 -0.12 6.73 -0.98
CA VAL A 119 0.12 5.27 -0.99
C VAL A 119 -0.92 4.54 -0.16
N MET A 120 -1.34 5.13 0.97
CA MET A 120 -2.39 4.55 1.83
C MET A 120 -3.72 4.44 1.09
N GLY A 121 -4.12 5.46 0.32
CA GLY A 121 -5.31 5.42 -0.54
C GLY A 121 -5.28 4.28 -1.56
N ILE A 122 -4.11 4.00 -2.15
CA ILE A 122 -3.94 2.84 -3.03
C ILE A 122 -4.06 1.53 -2.23
N HIS A 123 -3.44 1.43 -1.05
CA HIS A 123 -3.54 0.25 -0.18
C HIS A 123 -5.00 -0.09 0.14
N GLU A 124 -5.77 0.89 0.56
CA GLU A 124 -7.14 0.67 1.00
C GLU A 124 -8.11 0.34 -0.14
N THR A 125 -7.87 0.87 -1.32
CA THR A 125 -8.79 0.74 -2.45
C THR A 125 -8.34 -0.34 -3.43
N VAL A 126 -7.10 -0.24 -3.93
CA VAL A 126 -6.63 -1.05 -5.05
C VAL A 126 -6.29 -2.47 -4.64
N LEU A 127 -5.71 -2.66 -3.44
CA LEU A 127 -5.40 -4.02 -3.00
C LEU A 127 -6.68 -4.87 -2.86
N LYS A 128 -7.76 -4.30 -2.33
CA LYS A 128 -9.05 -5.01 -2.24
C LYS A 128 -9.67 -5.25 -3.62
N SER A 129 -9.60 -4.26 -4.50
CA SER A 129 -10.09 -4.38 -5.88
C SER A 129 -9.35 -5.45 -6.68
N ALA A 130 -8.04 -5.61 -6.45
CA ALA A 130 -7.24 -6.65 -7.08
C ALA A 130 -7.66 -8.07 -6.64
N VAL A 131 -8.03 -8.30 -5.37
CA VAL A 131 -8.63 -9.57 -4.93
C VAL A 131 -9.87 -9.90 -5.73
N ALA A 132 -10.79 -8.93 -5.85
CA ALA A 132 -12.04 -9.11 -6.58
C ALA A 132 -11.81 -9.30 -8.10
N TYR A 133 -10.71 -8.80 -8.64
CA TYR A 133 -10.33 -8.97 -10.04
C TYR A 133 -9.70 -10.34 -10.32
N ILE A 134 -8.83 -10.82 -9.43
CA ILE A 134 -8.10 -12.09 -9.60
C ILE A 134 -8.97 -13.30 -9.28
N VAL A 135 -9.88 -13.19 -8.28
CA VAL A 135 -10.62 -14.33 -7.73
C VAL A 135 -12.06 -14.39 -8.26
N PRO A 136 -12.53 -15.56 -8.75
CA PRO A 136 -13.92 -15.77 -9.15
C PRO A 136 -14.91 -15.45 -8.03
N LYS A 137 -16.12 -14.99 -8.38
CA LYS A 137 -17.14 -14.50 -7.44
C LYS A 137 -17.46 -15.50 -6.32
N GLU A 138 -17.51 -16.78 -6.65
CA GLU A 138 -17.88 -17.87 -5.74
C GLU A 138 -16.87 -18.10 -4.62
N ARG A 139 -15.61 -17.67 -4.82
CA ARG A 139 -14.49 -17.86 -3.87
C ARG A 139 -14.04 -16.56 -3.19
N ARG A 140 -14.64 -15.42 -3.53
CA ARG A 140 -14.20 -14.11 -3.03
C ARG A 140 -14.26 -13.99 -1.52
N ALA A 141 -15.30 -14.51 -0.87
CA ALA A 141 -15.45 -14.42 0.58
C ALA A 141 -14.23 -15.03 1.31
N GLY A 142 -13.85 -16.26 0.95
CA GLY A 142 -12.66 -16.89 1.50
C GLY A 142 -11.36 -16.19 1.13
N ALA A 143 -11.25 -15.71 -0.12
CA ALA A 143 -10.08 -14.98 -0.58
C ALA A 143 -9.87 -13.65 0.17
N PHE A 144 -10.95 -12.91 0.45
CA PHE A 144 -10.87 -11.71 1.29
C PHE A 144 -10.45 -12.03 2.72
N GLY A 145 -10.92 -13.15 3.30
CA GLY A 145 -10.47 -13.60 4.61
C GLY A 145 -8.96 -13.82 4.65
N VAL A 146 -8.42 -14.60 3.69
CA VAL A 146 -6.98 -14.84 3.58
C VAL A 146 -6.21 -13.54 3.32
N PHE A 147 -6.69 -12.68 2.42
CA PHE A 147 -6.08 -11.38 2.13
C PHE A 147 -5.97 -10.52 3.39
N HIS A 148 -7.06 -10.35 4.15
CA HIS A 148 -7.04 -9.52 5.36
C HIS A 148 -6.15 -10.11 6.45
N THR A 149 -6.07 -11.44 6.57
CA THR A 149 -5.13 -12.09 7.48
C THR A 149 -3.69 -11.78 7.10
N ILE A 150 -3.32 -11.97 5.83
CA ILE A 150 -1.96 -11.66 5.35
C ILE A 150 -1.65 -10.16 5.51
N TYR A 151 -2.58 -9.29 5.15
CA TYR A 151 -2.42 -7.84 5.31
C TYR A 151 -2.19 -7.46 6.79
N GLY A 152 -3.04 -7.96 7.71
CA GLY A 152 -2.91 -7.67 9.14
C GLY A 152 -1.63 -8.23 9.76
N VAL A 153 -1.24 -9.46 9.41
CA VAL A 153 0.03 -10.06 9.85
C VAL A 153 1.23 -9.27 9.31
N SER A 154 1.19 -8.86 8.04
CA SER A 154 2.25 -8.04 7.44
C SER A 154 2.38 -6.69 8.13
N TRP A 155 1.23 -6.08 8.45
CA TRP A 155 1.18 -4.81 9.17
C TRP A 155 1.78 -4.93 10.58
N LEU A 156 1.39 -5.97 11.32
CA LEU A 156 1.92 -6.23 12.67
C LEU A 156 3.43 -6.48 12.65
N LEU A 157 3.89 -7.41 11.78
CA LEU A 157 5.31 -7.74 11.68
C LEU A 157 6.13 -6.55 11.17
N GLY A 158 5.61 -5.82 10.18
CA GLY A 158 6.23 -4.60 9.67
C GLY A 158 6.44 -3.58 10.78
N SER A 159 5.39 -3.27 11.55
CA SER A 159 5.49 -2.34 12.69
C SER A 159 6.56 -2.75 13.69
N ALA A 160 6.58 -4.04 14.07
CA ALA A 160 7.53 -4.56 15.04
C ALA A 160 8.97 -4.48 14.50
N VAL A 161 9.20 -4.86 13.26
CA VAL A 161 10.53 -4.80 12.62
C VAL A 161 10.99 -3.35 12.45
N PHE A 162 10.12 -2.45 11.99
CA PHE A 162 10.45 -1.02 11.87
C PHE A 162 10.84 -0.41 13.23
N GLY A 163 10.08 -0.70 14.30
CA GLY A 163 10.40 -0.23 15.64
C GLY A 163 11.75 -0.74 16.12
N PHE A 164 12.01 -2.05 16.00
CA PHE A 164 13.28 -2.66 16.39
C PHE A 164 14.47 -2.11 15.58
N LEU A 165 14.35 -2.01 14.27
CA LEU A 165 15.41 -1.50 13.41
C LEU A 165 15.68 -0.01 13.64
N TYR A 166 14.64 0.77 13.98
CA TYR A 166 14.79 2.18 14.31
C TYR A 166 15.67 2.39 15.54
N GLU A 167 15.52 1.55 16.57
CA GLU A 167 16.38 1.61 17.77
C GLU A 167 17.85 1.28 17.46
N LEU A 168 18.09 0.42 16.49
CA LEU A 168 19.45 0.07 16.07
C LEU A 168 20.07 1.17 15.21
N SER A 169 19.40 1.56 14.14
CA SER A 169 19.80 2.63 13.24
C SER A 169 18.73 2.90 12.18
N VAL A 170 18.50 4.17 11.87
CA VAL A 170 17.65 4.61 10.76
C VAL A 170 18.08 3.98 9.43
N TYR A 171 19.37 3.75 9.21
CA TYR A 171 19.88 3.13 7.98
C TYR A 171 19.43 1.68 7.80
N TYR A 172 19.31 0.90 8.89
CA TYR A 172 18.77 -0.47 8.82
C TYR A 172 17.28 -0.47 8.49
N LEU A 173 16.54 0.49 9.04
CA LEU A 173 15.12 0.69 8.71
C LEU A 173 14.95 1.03 7.21
N LEU A 174 15.76 1.96 6.69
CA LEU A 174 15.77 2.34 5.27
C LEU A 174 16.08 1.13 4.38
N ALA A 175 17.13 0.38 4.71
CA ALA A 175 17.53 -0.81 3.96
C ALA A 175 16.41 -1.85 3.93
N PHE A 176 15.78 -2.13 5.07
CA PHE A 176 14.66 -3.06 5.17
C PHE A 176 13.46 -2.63 4.32
N ALA A 177 13.05 -1.36 4.42
CA ALA A 177 11.96 -0.81 3.63
C ALA A 177 12.26 -0.94 2.12
N LEU A 178 13.44 -0.50 1.67
CA LEU A 178 13.82 -0.55 0.26
C LEU A 178 13.91 -1.98 -0.27
N ILE A 179 14.55 -2.90 0.47
CA ILE A 179 14.65 -4.32 0.07
C ILE A 179 13.26 -4.94 -0.06
N SER A 180 12.37 -4.71 0.91
CA SER A 180 11.01 -5.24 0.87
C SER A 180 10.24 -4.72 -0.34
N GLN A 181 10.35 -3.43 -0.68
CA GLN A 181 9.68 -2.85 -1.85
C GLN A 181 10.29 -3.34 -3.17
N ILE A 182 11.60 -3.53 -3.25
CA ILE A 182 12.26 -4.11 -4.42
C ILE A 182 11.78 -5.56 -4.64
N LEU A 183 11.72 -6.36 -3.59
CA LEU A 183 11.20 -7.73 -3.68
C LEU A 183 9.72 -7.75 -4.11
N ALA A 184 8.89 -6.86 -3.54
CA ALA A 184 7.49 -6.70 -3.94
C ALA A 184 7.37 -6.35 -5.43
N PHE A 185 8.20 -5.43 -5.92
CA PHE A 185 8.24 -5.04 -7.33
C PHE A 185 8.54 -6.24 -8.25
N PHE A 186 9.54 -7.06 -7.92
CA PHE A 186 9.87 -8.26 -8.71
C PHE A 186 8.78 -9.33 -8.67
N VAL A 187 8.11 -9.53 -7.52
CA VAL A 187 6.97 -10.44 -7.42
C VAL A 187 5.82 -9.95 -8.32
N LEU A 188 5.57 -8.65 -8.36
CA LEU A 188 4.51 -8.08 -9.20
C LEU A 188 4.81 -8.25 -10.72
N ILE A 189 6.08 -8.16 -11.13
CA ILE A 189 6.46 -8.46 -12.52
C ILE A 189 6.11 -9.91 -12.88
N ARG A 190 6.33 -10.86 -11.97
CA ARG A 190 5.98 -12.28 -12.19
C ARG A 190 4.47 -12.52 -12.22
N LEU A 191 3.70 -11.78 -11.41
CA LEU A 191 2.25 -11.87 -11.39
C LEU A 191 1.63 -11.46 -12.73
N ARG A 192 2.28 -10.57 -13.47
CA ARG A 192 1.78 -10.04 -14.74
C ARG A 192 2.11 -10.92 -15.96
N LYS A 193 3.06 -11.86 -15.85
CA LYS A 193 3.38 -12.83 -16.89
C LYS A 193 2.43 -14.00 -16.88
#